data_4076457afbd3a99f3a9251c5a0a958d5
#
_entry.id   4076457afbd3a99f3a9251c5a0a958d5
#
_cell.length_a   1.000
_cell.length_b   1.000
_cell.length_c   1.000
_cell.angle_alpha   90.00
_cell.angle_beta   90.00
_cell.angle_gamma   90.00
#
_symmetry.space_group_name_H-M   'P 1'
#
loop_
_entity.id
_entity.type
_entity.pdbx_description
1 polymer ?
#
loop_
_entity_poly.entity_id
_entity_poly.type
_entity_poly.pdbx_seq_one_letter_code
_entity_poly.pdbx_strand_id
1 'polypeptide(L)'
;MDGGAGSMWEQVFADLAPGFVPDDGALDRAAADLGFPLPASYRAFCRTCGVGLAGGQFRIAVPAPFEACDLVTQAGLIAHSVGAAVAMLEEGAEPHRFDVEGGEASVVERACFFGAGEDGSFLFWDVSGTDGEYDVWLLAPDLETVRFGGESLDDFFTRVAAPSAALVLGPGAEPLPARFEGIAEATLARTEQAQP
;
A
#
# COMPACT_ATOMS: atom_id res chain seq x y z
N MET A 1 -8.86 10.80 -34.71
CA MET A 1 -7.54 10.74 -34.04
C MET A 1 -7.83 10.93 -32.57
N ASP A 2 -8.20 9.82 -31.89
CA ASP A 2 -8.33 9.83 -30.45
C ASP A 2 -6.91 9.86 -29.85
N GLY A 3 -6.51 11.04 -29.40
CA GLY A 3 -5.38 11.18 -28.50
C GLY A 3 -5.81 10.64 -27.14
N GLY A 4 -5.61 9.33 -26.91
CA GLY A 4 -5.82 8.74 -25.61
C GLY A 4 -4.96 9.48 -24.60
N ALA A 5 -5.60 10.23 -23.68
CA ALA A 5 -4.92 10.66 -22.46
C ALA A 5 -4.51 9.35 -21.76
N GLY A 6 -3.21 9.12 -21.66
CA GLY A 6 -2.66 7.98 -20.93
C GLY A 6 -3.29 7.92 -19.53
N SER A 7 -3.45 6.71 -19.00
CA SER A 7 -4.02 6.58 -17.66
C SER A 7 -3.16 7.37 -16.65
N MET A 8 -3.75 7.84 -15.57
CA MET A 8 -3.04 8.52 -14.48
C MET A 8 -1.79 7.71 -14.06
N TRP A 9 -1.92 6.39 -13.99
CA TRP A 9 -0.83 5.50 -13.59
C TRP A 9 0.31 5.37 -14.61
N GLU A 10 0.05 5.59 -15.92
CA GLU A 10 1.10 5.71 -16.94
C GLU A 10 1.91 7.01 -16.80
N GLN A 11 1.36 8.01 -16.11
CA GLN A 11 2.09 9.25 -15.78
C GLN A 11 2.93 9.09 -14.50
N VAL A 12 2.42 8.32 -13.53
CA VAL A 12 3.12 8.01 -12.27
C VAL A 12 4.28 7.04 -12.53
N PHE A 13 4.03 5.98 -13.30
CA PHE A 13 5.05 4.99 -13.65
C PHE A 13 5.42 5.12 -15.13
N ALA A 14 6.54 5.81 -15.39
CA ALA A 14 7.08 5.96 -16.75
C ALA A 14 7.44 4.61 -17.40
N ASP A 15 7.81 3.63 -16.59
CA ASP A 15 8.04 2.22 -16.98
C ASP A 15 6.99 1.35 -16.26
N LEU A 16 5.90 1.05 -16.97
CA LEU A 16 4.76 0.32 -16.43
C LEU A 16 4.56 -0.99 -17.18
N ALA A 17 4.85 -2.10 -16.49
CA ALA A 17 4.54 -3.46 -16.92
C ALA A 17 3.44 -4.04 -16.04
N PRO A 18 2.16 -4.11 -16.49
CA PRO A 18 1.05 -4.60 -15.65
C PRO A 18 1.21 -6.07 -15.27
N GLY A 19 0.72 -6.40 -14.05
CA GLY A 19 0.62 -7.77 -13.58
C GLY A 19 -0.79 -8.35 -13.71
N PHE A 20 -1.14 -9.26 -12.79
CA PHE A 20 -2.52 -9.74 -12.66
C PHE A 20 -3.45 -8.59 -12.25
N VAL A 21 -4.48 -8.35 -13.04
CA VAL A 21 -5.48 -7.28 -12.81
C VAL A 21 -6.78 -7.90 -12.33
N PRO A 22 -7.30 -7.52 -11.14
CA PRO A 22 -8.59 -8.00 -10.65
C PRO A 22 -9.75 -7.44 -11.47
N ASP A 23 -10.87 -8.17 -11.51
CA ASP A 23 -12.12 -7.65 -12.06
C ASP A 23 -12.83 -6.70 -11.08
N ASP A 24 -13.81 -5.94 -11.58
CA ASP A 24 -14.58 -5.00 -10.74
C ASP A 24 -15.37 -5.72 -9.63
N GLY A 25 -15.81 -6.94 -9.89
CA GLY A 25 -16.50 -7.75 -8.87
C GLY A 25 -15.60 -8.13 -7.71
N ALA A 26 -14.30 -8.38 -7.96
CA ALA A 26 -13.33 -8.62 -6.88
C ALA A 26 -13.11 -7.34 -6.05
N LEU A 27 -13.01 -6.18 -6.69
CA LEU A 27 -12.91 -4.89 -6.00
C LEU A 27 -14.13 -4.59 -5.12
N ASP A 28 -15.33 -4.90 -5.61
CA ASP A 28 -16.57 -4.67 -4.86
C ASP A 28 -16.72 -5.64 -3.68
N ARG A 29 -16.32 -6.91 -3.85
CA ARG A 29 -16.29 -7.89 -2.75
C ARG A 29 -15.29 -7.46 -1.67
N ALA A 30 -14.08 -7.06 -2.03
CA ALA A 30 -13.09 -6.60 -1.06
C ALA A 30 -13.55 -5.37 -0.29
N ALA A 31 -14.22 -4.40 -0.94
CA ALA A 31 -14.83 -3.27 -0.26
C ALA A 31 -15.91 -3.69 0.76
N ALA A 32 -16.74 -4.68 0.40
CA ALA A 32 -17.77 -5.22 1.31
C ALA A 32 -17.16 -5.96 2.49
N ASP A 33 -16.12 -6.76 2.27
CA ASP A 33 -15.44 -7.53 3.31
C ASP A 33 -14.66 -6.63 4.29
N LEU A 34 -14.06 -5.54 3.80
CA LEU A 34 -13.37 -4.54 4.62
C LEU A 34 -14.34 -3.57 5.33
N GLY A 35 -15.59 -3.45 4.85
CA GLY A 35 -16.62 -2.62 5.45
C GLY A 35 -16.55 -1.12 5.11
N PHE A 36 -15.75 -0.73 4.10
CA PHE A 36 -15.65 0.65 3.61
C PHE A 36 -15.38 0.67 2.10
N PRO A 37 -15.72 1.76 1.38
CA PRO A 37 -15.44 1.89 -0.05
C PRO A 37 -13.94 1.98 -0.30
N LEU A 38 -13.43 1.23 -1.29
CA LEU A 38 -12.04 1.34 -1.71
C LEU A 38 -11.78 2.70 -2.37
N PRO A 39 -10.62 3.35 -2.10
CA PRO A 39 -10.25 4.63 -2.69
C PRO A 39 -10.28 4.61 -4.22
N ALA A 40 -10.69 5.72 -4.85
CA ALA A 40 -10.78 5.81 -6.30
C ALA A 40 -9.41 5.64 -6.98
N SER A 41 -8.37 6.27 -6.42
CA SER A 41 -6.97 6.11 -6.87
C SER A 41 -6.49 4.67 -6.81
N TYR A 42 -6.82 3.96 -5.72
CA TYR A 42 -6.47 2.55 -5.55
C TYR A 42 -7.24 1.64 -6.53
N ARG A 43 -8.56 1.87 -6.73
CA ARG A 43 -9.34 1.12 -7.74
C ARG A 43 -8.75 1.32 -9.14
N ALA A 44 -8.32 2.54 -9.47
CA ALA A 44 -7.64 2.84 -10.74
C ALA A 44 -6.28 2.12 -10.84
N PHE A 45 -5.51 2.09 -9.73
CA PHE A 45 -4.26 1.31 -9.64
C PHE A 45 -4.50 -0.17 -9.93
N CYS A 46 -5.45 -0.79 -9.26
CA CYS A 46 -5.77 -2.21 -9.47
C CYS A 46 -6.11 -2.52 -10.92
N ARG A 47 -6.90 -1.66 -11.59
CA ARG A 47 -7.29 -1.83 -13.00
C ARG A 47 -6.16 -1.61 -14.00
N THR A 48 -5.15 -0.82 -13.65
CA THR A 48 -4.07 -0.43 -14.57
C THR A 48 -2.79 -1.22 -14.31
N CYS A 49 -2.41 -1.36 -13.05
CA CYS A 49 -1.14 -1.96 -12.62
C CYS A 49 -1.32 -3.42 -12.19
N GLY A 50 -2.31 -3.68 -11.32
CA GLY A 50 -2.55 -5.01 -10.75
C GLY A 50 -1.46 -5.43 -9.75
N VAL A 51 -1.20 -6.74 -9.63
CA VAL A 51 -0.20 -7.31 -8.71
C VAL A 51 1.21 -7.05 -9.22
N GLY A 52 2.07 -6.52 -8.36
CA GLY A 52 3.47 -6.27 -8.73
C GLY A 52 4.25 -5.51 -7.66
N LEU A 53 5.43 -5.04 -8.08
CA LEU A 53 6.36 -4.25 -7.27
C LEU A 53 6.40 -2.81 -7.81
N ALA A 54 5.96 -1.87 -7.00
CA ALA A 54 5.93 -0.45 -7.34
C ALA A 54 7.20 0.24 -6.82
N GLY A 55 7.85 1.03 -7.68
CA GLY A 55 9.06 1.76 -7.33
C GLY A 55 10.25 0.89 -6.94
N GLY A 56 10.22 -0.41 -7.25
CA GLY A 56 11.22 -1.37 -6.79
C GLY A 56 11.21 -1.61 -5.27
N GLN A 57 10.21 -1.10 -4.56
CA GLN A 57 10.16 -1.06 -3.10
C GLN A 57 8.86 -1.63 -2.52
N PHE A 58 7.69 -1.28 -3.07
CA PHE A 58 6.41 -1.56 -2.44
C PHE A 58 5.61 -2.62 -3.17
N ARG A 59 5.17 -3.63 -2.43
CA ARG A 59 4.15 -4.60 -2.85
C ARG A 59 2.80 -4.09 -2.38
N ILE A 60 1.95 -3.73 -3.34
CA ILE A 60 0.56 -3.32 -3.05
C ILE A 60 -0.32 -4.54 -3.15
N ALA A 61 -1.03 -4.85 -2.06
CA ALA A 61 -2.03 -5.91 -2.06
C ALA A 61 -3.22 -5.48 -2.93
N VAL A 62 -3.73 -6.40 -3.75
CA VAL A 62 -4.90 -6.17 -4.61
C VAL A 62 -5.90 -7.32 -4.42
N PRO A 63 -7.20 -7.11 -4.61
CA PRO A 63 -8.17 -8.20 -4.54
C PRO A 63 -7.84 -9.29 -5.57
N ALA A 64 -7.37 -10.43 -5.10
CA ALA A 64 -6.89 -11.52 -5.96
C ALA A 64 -7.20 -12.89 -5.34
N PRO A 65 -7.33 -13.95 -6.15
CA PRO A 65 -7.55 -15.30 -5.61
C PRO A 65 -6.28 -15.95 -5.04
N PHE A 66 -5.24 -15.17 -4.74
CA PHE A 66 -3.93 -15.62 -4.25
C PHE A 66 -3.66 -14.98 -2.89
N GLU A 67 -3.58 -15.78 -1.82
CA GLU A 67 -3.42 -15.28 -0.44
C GLU A 67 -2.22 -14.34 -0.28
N ALA A 68 -1.11 -14.63 -0.96
CA ALA A 68 0.13 -13.85 -0.86
C ALA A 68 -0.01 -12.38 -1.34
N CYS A 69 -1.06 -12.04 -2.08
CA CYS A 69 -1.29 -10.69 -2.58
C CYS A 69 -2.74 -10.20 -2.44
N ASP A 70 -3.65 -11.05 -1.86
CA ASP A 70 -5.04 -10.66 -1.67
C ASP A 70 -5.17 -9.55 -0.62
N LEU A 71 -5.88 -8.46 -0.97
CA LEU A 71 -6.01 -7.27 -0.12
C LEU A 71 -6.58 -7.60 1.27
N VAL A 72 -7.69 -8.33 1.34
CA VAL A 72 -8.37 -8.61 2.62
C VAL A 72 -7.49 -9.48 3.51
N THR A 73 -6.88 -10.50 2.93
CA THR A 73 -5.94 -11.38 3.61
C THR A 73 -4.72 -10.63 4.12
N GLN A 74 -4.08 -9.83 3.26
CA GLN A 74 -2.88 -9.08 3.62
C GLN A 74 -3.16 -7.99 4.65
N ALA A 75 -4.29 -7.29 4.56
CA ALA A 75 -4.69 -6.30 5.57
C ALA A 75 -4.78 -6.93 6.97
N GLY A 76 -5.40 -8.11 7.08
CA GLY A 76 -5.49 -8.85 8.33
C GLY A 76 -4.13 -9.36 8.85
N LEU A 77 -3.31 -9.91 7.97
CA LEU A 77 -1.99 -10.44 8.33
C LEU A 77 -1.03 -9.34 8.79
N ILE A 78 -0.98 -8.21 8.09
CA ILE A 78 -0.12 -7.08 8.46
C ILE A 78 -0.61 -6.48 9.80
N ALA A 79 -1.92 -6.23 9.94
CA ALA A 79 -2.47 -5.71 11.19
C ALA A 79 -2.16 -6.61 12.39
N HIS A 80 -2.32 -7.93 12.22
CA HIS A 80 -1.96 -8.91 13.25
C HIS A 80 -0.47 -8.88 13.58
N SER A 81 0.39 -8.84 12.57
CA SER A 81 1.85 -8.84 12.74
C SER A 81 2.34 -7.58 13.44
N VAL A 82 1.83 -6.41 13.02
CA VAL A 82 2.14 -5.12 13.66
C VAL A 82 1.65 -5.11 15.11
N GLY A 83 0.41 -5.55 15.36
CA GLY A 83 -0.15 -5.62 16.71
C GLY A 83 0.65 -6.55 17.64
N ALA A 84 1.07 -7.72 17.14
CA ALA A 84 1.89 -8.64 17.90
C ALA A 84 3.29 -8.07 18.21
N ALA A 85 3.91 -7.40 17.24
CA ALA A 85 5.21 -6.77 17.43
C ALA A 85 5.14 -5.61 18.44
N VAL A 86 4.12 -4.75 18.34
CA VAL A 86 3.86 -3.68 19.30
C VAL A 86 3.64 -4.22 20.70
N ALA A 87 2.83 -5.28 20.86
CA ALA A 87 2.61 -5.93 22.16
C ALA A 87 3.91 -6.47 22.79
N MET A 88 4.85 -6.95 21.98
CA MET A 88 6.17 -7.36 22.48
C MET A 88 7.03 -6.17 22.95
N LEU A 89 6.88 -5.00 22.32
CA LEU A 89 7.56 -3.78 22.75
C LEU A 89 6.97 -3.24 24.06
N GLU A 90 5.66 -3.40 24.29
CA GLU A 90 4.96 -2.98 25.52
C GLU A 90 5.27 -3.84 26.76
N GLU A 91 5.89 -5.00 26.62
CA GLU A 91 6.41 -5.79 27.75
C GLU A 91 7.55 -5.06 28.49
N GLY A 92 8.01 -3.91 27.98
CA GLY A 92 8.92 -2.98 28.63
C GLY A 92 8.23 -2.08 29.66
N ALA A 93 8.99 -1.12 30.21
CA ALA A 93 8.54 -0.23 31.29
C ALA A 93 7.53 0.85 30.89
N GLU A 94 7.37 1.13 29.60
CA GLU A 94 6.48 2.18 29.08
C GLU A 94 5.59 1.64 27.93
N PRO A 95 4.33 2.12 27.84
CA PRO A 95 3.46 1.78 26.72
C PRO A 95 4.07 2.26 25.39
N HIS A 96 3.94 1.43 24.34
CA HIS A 96 4.36 1.81 23.00
C HIS A 96 3.58 3.04 22.51
N ARG A 97 4.27 3.96 21.86
CA ARG A 97 3.67 5.16 21.26
C ARG A 97 4.19 5.35 19.86
N PHE A 98 3.24 5.57 18.94
CA PHE A 98 3.59 5.98 17.59
C PHE A 98 3.98 7.45 17.55
N ASP A 99 5.10 7.75 16.92
CA ASP A 99 5.51 9.11 16.56
C ASP A 99 4.97 9.43 15.17
N VAL A 100 3.85 10.15 15.13
CA VAL A 100 3.15 10.47 13.88
C VAL A 100 3.58 11.84 13.40
N GLU A 101 4.46 11.86 12.40
CA GLU A 101 4.96 13.08 11.78
C GLU A 101 3.86 13.73 10.91
N GLY A 102 3.35 14.87 11.36
CA GLY A 102 2.34 15.65 10.63
C GLY A 102 0.89 15.22 10.84
N GLY A 103 0.62 14.39 11.84
CA GLY A 103 -0.72 13.90 12.15
C GLY A 103 -0.94 13.64 13.65
N GLU A 104 -2.05 12.98 13.96
CA GLU A 104 -2.41 12.57 15.32
C GLU A 104 -2.16 11.06 15.51
N ALA A 105 -1.81 10.63 16.72
CA ALA A 105 -1.56 9.22 17.03
C ALA A 105 -2.76 8.30 16.72
N SER A 106 -3.98 8.84 16.76
CA SER A 106 -5.22 8.13 16.41
C SER A 106 -5.30 7.64 14.95
N VAL A 107 -4.45 8.13 14.06
CA VAL A 107 -4.37 7.68 12.67
C VAL A 107 -4.10 6.17 12.57
N VAL A 108 -3.28 5.63 13.48
CA VAL A 108 -2.93 4.19 13.50
C VAL A 108 -4.10 3.33 14.00
N GLU A 109 -4.97 3.88 14.86
CA GLU A 109 -6.15 3.17 15.35
C GLU A 109 -7.19 2.91 14.27
N ARG A 110 -7.15 3.70 13.18
CA ARG A 110 -8.04 3.60 12.02
C ARG A 110 -7.34 3.03 10.79
N ALA A 111 -6.15 2.47 10.98
CA ALA A 111 -5.34 1.98 9.88
C ALA A 111 -5.95 0.75 9.21
N CYS A 112 -6.08 0.80 7.88
CA CYS A 112 -6.24 -0.39 7.06
C CYS A 112 -4.98 -0.57 6.21
N PHE A 113 -4.20 -1.60 6.52
CA PHE A 113 -2.96 -1.89 5.81
C PHE A 113 -3.25 -2.46 4.42
N PHE A 114 -2.52 -1.99 3.41
CA PHE A 114 -2.72 -2.44 2.03
C PHE A 114 -1.42 -2.65 1.26
N GLY A 115 -0.27 -2.41 1.86
CA GLY A 115 1.01 -2.58 1.20
C GLY A 115 2.16 -2.78 2.17
N ALA A 116 3.23 -3.37 1.67
CA ALA A 116 4.46 -3.61 2.42
C ALA A 116 5.68 -3.23 1.59
N GLY A 117 6.66 -2.60 2.23
CA GLY A 117 7.96 -2.30 1.66
C GLY A 117 8.94 -3.45 1.83
N GLU A 118 9.87 -3.61 0.89
CA GLU A 118 10.96 -4.59 0.96
C GLU A 118 11.91 -4.32 2.15
N ASP A 119 11.87 -3.11 2.72
CA ASP A 119 12.61 -2.69 3.91
C ASP A 119 11.91 -3.02 5.24
N GLY A 120 10.68 -3.55 5.18
CA GLY A 120 9.85 -3.84 6.36
C GLY A 120 8.91 -2.69 6.77
N SER A 121 8.81 -1.63 5.97
CA SER A 121 7.79 -0.60 6.15
C SER A 121 6.41 -1.10 5.70
N PHE A 122 5.34 -0.44 6.15
CA PHE A 122 3.97 -0.77 5.76
C PHE A 122 3.20 0.46 5.32
N LEU A 123 2.35 0.29 4.31
CA LEU A 123 1.42 1.32 3.85
C LEU A 123 0.02 1.03 4.39
N PHE A 124 -0.65 2.08 4.85
CA PHE A 124 -2.03 1.99 5.31
C PHE A 124 -2.84 3.23 4.96
N TRP A 125 -4.15 3.05 4.89
CA TRP A 125 -5.12 4.15 4.82
C TRP A 125 -5.60 4.54 6.21
N ASP A 126 -5.78 5.85 6.45
CA ASP A 126 -6.67 6.33 7.52
C ASP A 126 -8.11 6.31 7.01
N VAL A 127 -8.87 5.28 7.39
CA VAL A 127 -10.22 5.05 6.88
C VAL A 127 -11.30 5.92 7.56
N SER A 128 -10.93 7.09 8.06
CA SER A 128 -11.85 8.06 8.68
C SER A 128 -12.57 8.97 7.68
N GLY A 129 -12.07 9.07 6.44
CA GLY A 129 -12.63 9.90 5.39
C GLY A 129 -13.89 9.32 4.76
N THR A 130 -14.69 10.18 4.13
CA THR A 130 -15.93 9.79 3.43
C THR A 130 -15.96 10.22 1.97
N ASP A 131 -14.92 10.87 1.47
CA ASP A 131 -14.91 11.57 0.18
C ASP A 131 -14.41 10.72 -1.00
N GLY A 132 -14.27 9.39 -0.80
CA GLY A 132 -13.87 8.46 -1.85
C GLY A 132 -12.36 8.33 -2.04
N GLU A 133 -11.57 9.06 -1.27
CA GLU A 133 -10.13 8.90 -1.08
C GLU A 133 -9.79 8.84 0.41
N TYR A 134 -8.67 8.23 0.74
CA TYR A 134 -8.12 8.18 2.09
C TYR A 134 -6.64 8.58 2.05
N ASP A 135 -6.23 9.31 3.07
CA ASP A 135 -4.82 9.60 3.29
C ASP A 135 -4.00 8.32 3.37
N VAL A 136 -2.90 8.30 2.65
CA VAL A 136 -1.92 7.21 2.68
C VAL A 136 -0.85 7.55 3.71
N TRP A 137 -0.59 6.62 4.59
CA TRP A 137 0.42 6.72 5.62
C TRP A 137 1.44 5.60 5.49
N LEU A 138 2.67 5.86 5.91
CA LEU A 138 3.76 4.90 5.96
C LEU A 138 4.16 4.67 7.42
N LEU A 139 4.05 3.42 7.87
CA LEU A 139 4.66 2.96 9.12
C LEU A 139 6.08 2.48 8.79
N ALA A 140 7.07 3.12 9.40
CA ALA A 140 8.47 2.79 9.18
C ALA A 140 8.86 1.43 9.78
N PRO A 141 10.00 0.83 9.38
CA PRO A 141 10.46 -0.48 9.87
C PRO A 141 10.73 -0.54 11.38
N ASP A 142 10.90 0.62 12.03
CA ASP A 142 11.07 0.71 13.48
C ASP A 142 9.79 0.43 14.26
N LEU A 143 8.63 0.39 13.59
CA LEU A 143 7.29 0.24 14.15
C LEU A 143 6.89 1.36 15.12
N GLU A 144 7.59 2.49 15.09
CA GLU A 144 7.34 3.67 15.93
C GLU A 144 6.99 4.88 15.06
N THR A 145 7.76 5.12 14.00
CA THR A 145 7.63 6.31 13.17
C THR A 145 6.56 6.12 12.11
N VAL A 146 5.59 7.04 12.08
CA VAL A 146 4.53 7.09 11.06
C VAL A 146 4.63 8.40 10.29
N ARG A 147 4.65 8.35 8.95
CA ARG A 147 4.78 9.52 8.09
C ARG A 147 3.60 9.66 7.15
N PHE A 148 3.19 10.90 6.95
CA PHE A 148 2.19 11.20 5.92
C PHE A 148 2.76 10.94 4.53
N GLY A 149 2.16 10.02 3.81
CA GLY A 149 2.56 9.63 2.46
C GLY A 149 1.93 10.46 1.36
N GLY A 150 0.66 10.82 1.49
CA GLY A 150 -0.09 11.57 0.48
C GLY A 150 -1.60 11.50 0.69
N GLU A 151 -2.33 12.33 -0.04
CA GLU A 151 -3.80 12.40 0.01
C GLU A 151 -4.47 11.29 -0.82
N SER A 152 -3.69 10.55 -1.62
CA SER A 152 -4.12 9.45 -2.48
C SER A 152 -2.95 8.54 -2.80
N LEU A 153 -3.21 7.36 -3.39
CA LEU A 153 -2.15 6.42 -3.75
C LEU A 153 -1.25 6.95 -4.88
N ASP A 154 -1.79 7.68 -5.84
CA ASP A 154 -1.00 8.31 -6.90
C ASP A 154 -0.16 9.48 -6.40
N ASP A 155 -0.69 10.27 -5.43
CA ASP A 155 0.10 11.31 -4.75
C ASP A 155 1.27 10.70 -3.97
N PHE A 156 1.03 9.58 -3.26
CA PHE A 156 2.09 8.83 -2.58
C PHE A 156 3.23 8.47 -3.53
N PHE A 157 2.94 7.79 -4.65
CA PHE A 157 3.98 7.39 -5.60
C PHE A 157 4.64 8.56 -6.31
N THR A 158 3.92 9.65 -6.53
CA THR A 158 4.49 10.90 -7.05
C THR A 158 5.50 11.49 -6.07
N ARG A 159 5.17 11.52 -4.77
CA ARG A 159 6.04 12.06 -3.72
C ARG A 159 7.29 11.22 -3.49
N VAL A 160 7.16 9.90 -3.45
CA VAL A 160 8.33 9.03 -3.24
C VAL A 160 9.25 8.93 -4.46
N ALA A 161 8.79 9.30 -5.65
CA ALA A 161 9.61 9.45 -6.84
C ALA A 161 10.24 10.85 -6.99
N ALA A 162 9.83 11.82 -6.17
CA ALA A 162 10.34 13.20 -6.20
C ALA A 162 11.63 13.37 -5.38
N PRO A 163 12.41 14.44 -5.61
CA PRO A 163 13.58 14.76 -4.79
C PRO A 163 13.30 14.93 -3.30
N SER A 164 12.03 15.14 -2.92
CA SER A 164 11.56 15.24 -1.54
C SER A 164 11.18 13.90 -0.92
N ALA A 165 11.50 12.76 -1.54
CA ALA A 165 11.14 11.41 -1.08
C ALA A 165 11.51 11.14 0.39
N ALA A 166 12.59 11.74 0.88
CA ALA A 166 13.01 11.63 2.27
C ALA A 166 11.98 12.13 3.30
N LEU A 167 11.04 13.01 2.90
CA LEU A 167 9.94 13.45 3.76
C LEU A 167 8.91 12.34 4.03
N VAL A 168 8.83 11.38 3.13
CA VAL A 168 7.92 10.23 3.23
C VAL A 168 8.66 8.97 3.68
N LEU A 169 9.78 8.66 3.01
CA LEU A 169 10.53 7.42 3.24
C LEU A 169 11.47 7.49 4.45
N GLY A 170 11.78 8.70 4.92
CA GLY A 170 12.66 8.94 6.04
C GLY A 170 14.02 9.54 5.64
N PRO A 171 14.79 10.03 6.65
CA PRO A 171 16.05 10.73 6.42
C PRO A 171 17.06 9.90 5.63
N GLY A 172 17.62 10.49 4.58
CA GLY A 172 18.61 9.85 3.72
C GLY A 172 18.05 8.94 2.64
N ALA A 173 16.74 8.78 2.54
CA ALA A 173 16.12 8.03 1.45
C ALA A 173 16.26 8.79 0.12
N GLU A 174 16.58 8.04 -0.93
CA GLU A 174 16.63 8.56 -2.30
C GLU A 174 15.27 8.38 -2.99
N PRO A 175 14.96 9.18 -4.03
CA PRO A 175 13.77 8.99 -4.84
C PRO A 175 13.67 7.59 -5.43
N LEU A 176 12.50 6.98 -5.32
CA LEU A 176 12.24 5.68 -5.93
C LEU A 176 12.10 5.81 -7.46
N PRO A 177 12.49 4.78 -8.23
CA PRO A 177 12.29 4.80 -9.67
C PRO A 177 10.80 4.80 -10.01
N ALA A 178 10.39 5.62 -10.99
CA ALA A 178 9.02 5.71 -11.50
C ALA A 178 8.71 4.48 -12.38
N ARG A 179 8.72 3.28 -11.81
CA ARG A 179 8.47 2.01 -12.50
C ARG A 179 7.53 1.11 -11.73
N PHE A 180 6.81 0.28 -12.46
CA PHE A 180 5.98 -0.80 -11.92
C PHE A 180 6.30 -2.11 -12.63
N GLU A 181 6.67 -3.14 -11.86
CA GLU A 181 7.00 -4.47 -12.35
C GLU A 181 5.88 -5.44 -11.98
N GLY A 182 4.99 -5.74 -12.92
CA GLY A 182 3.86 -6.62 -12.72
C GLY A 182 4.24 -8.08 -12.58
N ILE A 183 3.48 -8.82 -11.78
CA ILE A 183 3.60 -10.26 -11.60
C ILE A 183 2.45 -10.95 -12.34
N ALA A 184 2.77 -11.80 -13.31
CA ALA A 184 1.79 -12.51 -14.10
C ALA A 184 1.07 -13.59 -13.26
N GLU A 185 -0.21 -13.85 -13.57
CA GLU A 185 -1.06 -14.84 -12.91
C GLU A 185 -0.40 -16.23 -12.81
N ALA A 186 0.21 -16.69 -13.89
CA ALA A 186 0.90 -17.99 -13.91
C ALA A 186 2.07 -18.09 -12.90
N THR A 187 2.67 -16.95 -12.52
CA THR A 187 3.72 -16.91 -11.50
C THR A 187 3.09 -16.98 -10.11
N LEU A 188 2.01 -16.22 -9.87
CA LEU A 188 1.28 -16.24 -8.61
C LEU A 188 0.74 -17.65 -8.28
N ALA A 189 0.09 -18.30 -9.25
CA ALA A 189 -0.42 -19.65 -9.09
C ALA A 189 0.67 -20.70 -8.74
N ARG A 190 1.88 -20.55 -9.30
CA ARG A 190 3.01 -21.43 -8.96
C ARG A 190 3.54 -21.20 -7.55
N THR A 191 3.57 -19.95 -7.10
CA THR A 191 4.04 -19.60 -5.76
C THR A 191 3.10 -20.18 -4.70
N GLU A 192 1.78 -20.09 -4.92
CA GLU A 192 0.77 -20.63 -4.00
C GLU A 192 0.83 -22.15 -3.90
N GLN A 193 1.06 -22.85 -5.03
CA GLN A 193 1.21 -24.32 -5.04
C GLN A 193 2.50 -24.80 -4.37
N ALA A 194 3.50 -23.94 -4.21
CA ALA A 194 4.79 -24.28 -3.59
C ALA A 194 4.82 -24.05 -2.07
N GLN A 195 3.77 -23.44 -1.50
CA GLN A 195 3.63 -23.29 -0.04
C GLN A 195 3.05 -24.60 0.53
N PRO A 196 3.76 -25.24 1.50
CA PRO A 196 3.38 -26.54 2.06
C PRO A 196 2.14 -26.47 2.96
#